data_fdf5e756b7f2ed9269f0e6f8dcba7946
#
_entry.id   fdf5e756b7f2ed9269f0e6f8dcba7946
#
_cell.length_a   1.000
_cell.length_b   1.000
_cell.length_c   1.000
_cell.angle_alpha   90.00
_cell.angle_beta   90.00
_cell.angle_gamma   90.00
#
_symmetry.space_group_name_H-M   'P 1'
#
loop_
_entity.id
_entity.type
_entity.pdbx_description
1 polymer ?
#
loop_
_entity_poly.entity_id
_entity_poly.type
_entity_poly.pdbx_seq_one_letter_code
_entity_poly.pdbx_strand_id
1 'polypeptide(L)'
;MKDPILEVNNLRVSFRTYNGKVQAVRGIDFKLFEGETLAIVGESGSGKSVTTKAILGILPKNSIIEEGEILYKGDDLTKYKEKDFYKIRGKEISLIFQDPLSALNPIMKIGKQITEALVLREHMTKEQAKKRAIELMEMVGIPRPEERFEQYPFQFSGGMRQRIVIAIALASNARIMICDEPTTALDVTIQAKILDEIKEIKRKQKLSVIFITHDLGVVANMADR
;
A
#
# COMPACT_ATOMS: atom_id res chain seq x y z
N MET A 1 -17.32 4.02 21.88
CA MET A 1 -17.05 3.58 20.49
C MET A 1 -15.57 3.85 20.24
N LYS A 2 -14.86 2.99 19.51
CA LYS A 2 -13.46 3.28 19.16
C LYS A 2 -13.47 4.38 18.10
N ASP A 3 -12.59 5.38 18.23
CA ASP A 3 -12.41 6.40 17.21
C ASP A 3 -11.73 5.79 15.97
N PRO A 4 -12.16 6.15 14.76
CA PRO A 4 -11.55 5.66 13.54
C PRO A 4 -10.13 6.22 13.39
N ILE A 5 -9.20 5.40 12.88
CA ILE A 5 -7.84 5.85 12.56
C ILE A 5 -7.78 6.63 11.25
N LEU A 6 -8.69 6.31 10.31
CA LEU A 6 -8.87 7.00 9.03
C LEU A 6 -10.35 7.15 8.74
N GLU A 7 -10.77 8.35 8.34
CA GLU A 7 -12.12 8.63 7.86
C GLU A 7 -12.04 9.30 6.49
N VAL A 8 -12.91 8.90 5.60
CA VAL A 8 -13.14 9.54 4.32
C VAL A 8 -14.61 9.96 4.29
N ASN A 9 -14.86 11.25 4.14
CA ASN A 9 -16.20 11.85 4.21
C ASN A 9 -16.51 12.60 2.93
N ASN A 10 -17.56 12.18 2.21
CA ASN A 10 -18.08 12.77 0.97
C ASN A 10 -16.97 13.08 -0.07
N LEU A 11 -15.98 12.21 -0.19
CA LEU A 11 -14.83 12.46 -1.08
C LEU A 11 -15.27 12.46 -2.55
N ARG A 12 -15.00 13.57 -3.25
CA ARG A 12 -15.25 13.75 -4.69
C ARG A 12 -13.96 14.13 -5.39
N VAL A 13 -13.58 13.32 -6.39
CA VAL A 13 -12.35 13.55 -7.18
C VAL A 13 -12.68 13.54 -8.65
N SER A 14 -12.22 14.57 -9.35
CA SER A 14 -12.35 14.70 -10.81
C SER A 14 -10.97 14.87 -11.47
N PHE A 15 -10.92 14.54 -12.74
CA PHE A 15 -9.76 14.79 -13.61
C PHE A 15 -10.10 15.81 -14.68
N ARG A 16 -9.23 16.79 -14.89
CA ARG A 16 -9.30 17.68 -16.04
C ARG A 16 -8.80 16.94 -17.29
N THR A 17 -9.61 16.90 -18.31
CA THR A 17 -9.28 16.32 -19.61
C THR A 17 -9.46 17.39 -20.69
N TYR A 18 -8.98 17.10 -21.91
CA TYR A 18 -9.18 18.00 -23.06
C TYR A 18 -10.67 18.29 -23.33
N ASN A 19 -11.53 17.29 -23.11
CA ASN A 19 -12.98 17.37 -23.37
C ASN A 19 -13.81 17.76 -22.13
N GLY A 20 -13.18 18.32 -21.08
CA GLY A 20 -13.86 18.72 -19.85
C GLY A 20 -13.43 17.94 -18.61
N LYS A 21 -14.31 17.83 -17.63
CA LYS A 21 -14.05 17.13 -16.37
C LYS A 21 -14.64 15.71 -16.38
N VAL A 22 -13.88 14.75 -15.87
CA VAL A 22 -14.34 13.38 -15.63
C VAL A 22 -14.36 13.14 -14.12
N GLN A 23 -15.53 12.87 -13.55
CA GLN A 23 -15.69 12.51 -12.14
C GLN A 23 -15.30 11.04 -11.93
N ALA A 24 -14.19 10.81 -11.23
CA ALA A 24 -13.70 9.48 -10.92
C ALA A 24 -14.22 8.96 -9.57
N VAL A 25 -14.40 9.84 -8.59
CA VAL A 25 -15.00 9.54 -7.28
C VAL A 25 -16.15 10.52 -7.07
N ARG A 26 -17.35 9.99 -6.72
CA ARG A 26 -18.61 10.74 -6.76
C ARG A 26 -19.28 10.89 -5.39
N GLY A 27 -18.50 11.07 -4.34
CA GLY A 27 -18.97 11.15 -2.98
C GLY A 27 -18.99 9.76 -2.33
N ILE A 28 -17.91 9.43 -1.66
CA ILE A 28 -17.77 8.17 -0.91
C ILE A 28 -17.49 8.49 0.55
N ASP A 29 -18.01 7.61 1.40
CA ASP A 29 -17.85 7.68 2.85
C ASP A 29 -17.40 6.32 3.37
N PHE A 30 -16.35 6.29 4.17
CA PHE A 30 -15.96 5.11 4.93
C PHE A 30 -15.05 5.47 6.11
N LYS A 31 -14.99 4.55 7.07
CA LYS A 31 -14.13 4.65 8.24
C LYS A 31 -13.31 3.38 8.38
N LEU A 32 -12.05 3.52 8.78
CA LEU A 32 -11.16 2.41 9.14
C LEU A 32 -10.84 2.54 10.62
N PHE A 33 -11.00 1.44 11.36
CA PHE A 33 -10.67 1.38 12.78
C PHE A 33 -9.30 0.74 13.02
N GLU A 34 -8.69 1.02 14.17
CA GLU A 34 -7.38 0.47 14.50
C GLU A 34 -7.43 -1.05 14.57
N GLY A 35 -6.55 -1.72 13.81
CA GLY A 35 -6.46 -3.17 13.71
C GLY A 35 -7.53 -3.82 12.82
N GLU A 36 -8.39 -3.02 12.14
CA GLU A 36 -9.40 -3.52 11.20
C GLU A 36 -8.80 -3.79 9.81
N THR A 37 -9.35 -4.78 9.12
CA THR A 37 -9.22 -4.93 7.66
C THR A 37 -10.53 -4.54 7.01
N LEU A 38 -10.53 -3.40 6.32
CA LEU A 38 -11.64 -2.94 5.49
C LEU A 38 -11.41 -3.37 4.04
N ALA A 39 -12.34 -4.14 3.47
CA ALA A 39 -12.31 -4.45 2.05
C ALA A 39 -13.09 -3.43 1.23
N ILE A 40 -12.51 -2.97 0.13
CA ILE A 40 -13.17 -2.13 -0.87
C ILE A 40 -13.24 -2.94 -2.16
N VAL A 41 -14.46 -3.30 -2.54
CA VAL A 41 -14.74 -4.13 -3.71
C VAL A 41 -15.41 -3.31 -4.81
N GLY A 42 -15.12 -3.61 -6.05
CA GLY A 42 -15.76 -2.95 -7.19
C GLY A 42 -15.05 -3.25 -8.50
N GLU A 43 -15.72 -2.96 -9.60
CA GLU A 43 -15.19 -3.16 -10.95
C GLU A 43 -13.98 -2.26 -11.25
N SER A 44 -13.21 -2.63 -12.28
CA SER A 44 -12.13 -1.77 -12.78
C SER A 44 -12.69 -0.41 -13.20
N GLY A 45 -11.98 0.67 -12.86
CA GLY A 45 -12.43 2.03 -13.15
C GLY A 45 -13.44 2.64 -12.16
N SER A 46 -13.88 1.92 -11.14
CA SER A 46 -14.84 2.45 -10.14
C SER A 46 -14.26 3.47 -9.13
N GLY A 47 -13.03 3.92 -9.31
CA GLY A 47 -12.42 4.96 -8.48
C GLY A 47 -11.60 4.47 -7.28
N LYS A 48 -11.48 3.16 -7.05
CA LYS A 48 -10.76 2.57 -5.90
C LYS A 48 -9.33 3.08 -5.78
N SER A 49 -8.53 2.91 -6.83
CA SER A 49 -7.13 3.37 -6.85
C SER A 49 -6.99 4.90 -6.85
N VAL A 50 -8.01 5.63 -7.30
CA VAL A 50 -8.06 7.10 -7.18
C VAL A 50 -8.22 7.49 -5.71
N THR A 51 -9.09 6.81 -4.99
CA THR A 51 -9.29 7.02 -3.55
C THR A 51 -8.01 6.78 -2.75
N THR A 52 -7.29 5.67 -3.01
CA THR A 52 -6.03 5.38 -2.31
C THR A 52 -4.95 6.42 -2.61
N LYS A 53 -4.87 6.87 -3.87
CA LYS A 53 -3.96 7.95 -4.26
C LYS A 53 -4.33 9.28 -3.61
N ALA A 54 -5.62 9.56 -3.43
CA ALA A 54 -6.08 10.75 -2.70
C ALA A 54 -5.64 10.73 -1.23
N ILE A 55 -5.81 9.60 -0.53
CA ILE A 55 -5.37 9.40 0.86
C ILE A 55 -3.87 9.68 1.01
N LEU A 56 -3.06 9.28 0.04
CA LEU A 56 -1.61 9.46 0.07
C LEU A 56 -1.12 10.76 -0.56
N GLY A 57 -2.01 11.61 -1.10
CA GLY A 57 -1.63 12.84 -1.78
C GLY A 57 -0.75 12.63 -3.01
N ILE A 58 -0.93 11.50 -3.72
CA ILE A 58 -0.19 11.17 -4.96
C ILE A 58 -1.08 11.17 -6.20
N LEU A 59 -2.15 11.94 -6.15
CA LEU A 59 -2.99 12.15 -7.31
C LEU A 59 -2.22 12.84 -8.44
N PRO A 60 -2.50 12.52 -9.73
CA PRO A 60 -1.91 13.23 -10.87
C PRO A 60 -2.20 14.74 -10.85
N LYS A 61 -1.34 15.54 -11.45
CA LYS A 61 -1.47 17.02 -11.46
C LYS A 61 -2.76 17.56 -12.07
N ASN A 62 -3.39 16.79 -12.95
CA ASN A 62 -4.68 17.14 -13.56
C ASN A 62 -5.90 16.75 -12.73
N SER A 63 -5.71 16.22 -11.52
CA SER A 63 -6.79 15.88 -10.59
C SER A 63 -7.20 17.08 -9.73
N ILE A 64 -8.44 17.03 -9.25
CA ILE A 64 -9.02 18.00 -8.33
C ILE A 64 -9.83 17.20 -7.29
N ILE A 65 -9.56 17.44 -6.01
CA ILE A 65 -10.49 17.08 -4.94
C ILE A 65 -11.52 18.21 -4.92
N GLU A 66 -12.75 17.92 -5.34
CA GLU A 66 -13.80 18.93 -5.45
C GLU A 66 -14.52 19.15 -4.12
N GLU A 67 -14.75 18.08 -3.38
CA GLU A 67 -15.44 18.11 -2.08
C GLU A 67 -14.92 16.97 -1.21
N GLY A 68 -15.24 17.05 0.08
CA GLY A 68 -14.96 16.05 1.08
C GLY A 68 -13.64 16.26 1.81
N GLU A 69 -13.42 15.41 2.79
CA GLU A 69 -12.23 15.41 3.64
C GLU A 69 -11.70 14.00 3.86
N ILE A 70 -10.41 13.91 4.17
CA ILE A 70 -9.73 12.67 4.51
C ILE A 70 -9.05 12.89 5.85
N LEU A 71 -9.62 12.37 6.93
CA LEU A 71 -9.11 12.56 8.28
C LEU A 71 -8.25 11.37 8.69
N TYR A 72 -6.98 11.61 8.98
CA TYR A 72 -6.08 10.65 9.60
C TYR A 72 -5.80 11.10 11.04
N LYS A 73 -6.26 10.32 12.02
CA LYS A 73 -6.19 10.69 13.45
C LYS A 73 -6.73 12.10 13.75
N GLY A 74 -7.75 12.52 13.01
CA GLY A 74 -8.36 13.86 13.14
C GLY A 74 -7.73 14.94 12.26
N ASP A 75 -6.56 14.72 11.66
CA ASP A 75 -5.92 15.68 10.77
C ASP A 75 -6.39 15.50 9.33
N ASP A 76 -6.83 16.57 8.69
CA ASP A 76 -7.33 16.56 7.31
C ASP A 76 -6.19 16.53 6.28
N LEU A 77 -5.96 15.36 5.70
CA LEU A 77 -4.92 15.13 4.70
C LEU A 77 -5.14 15.91 3.39
N THR A 78 -6.38 16.33 3.09
CA THR A 78 -6.66 17.12 1.86
C THR A 78 -6.00 18.49 1.90
N LYS A 79 -5.67 19.00 3.10
CA LYS A 79 -5.00 20.28 3.35
C LYS A 79 -3.47 20.16 3.42
N TYR A 80 -2.94 18.92 3.39
CA TYR A 80 -1.50 18.69 3.50
C TYR A 80 -0.75 19.12 2.25
N LYS A 81 0.45 19.67 2.45
CA LYS A 81 1.43 19.95 1.40
C LYS A 81 2.38 18.74 1.27
N GLU A 82 3.15 18.70 0.19
CA GLU A 82 4.10 17.61 -0.06
C GLU A 82 5.04 17.34 1.13
N LYS A 83 5.54 18.37 1.79
CA LYS A 83 6.39 18.25 2.99
C LYS A 83 5.70 17.56 4.17
N ASP A 84 4.38 17.67 4.29
CA ASP A 84 3.62 17.09 5.38
C ASP A 84 3.38 15.59 5.10
N PHE A 85 3.14 15.24 3.84
CA PHE A 85 3.05 13.85 3.40
C PHE A 85 4.34 13.04 3.60
N TYR A 86 5.50 13.68 3.70
CA TYR A 86 6.76 13.02 4.05
C TYR A 86 6.72 12.33 5.41
N LYS A 87 5.89 12.81 6.34
CA LYS A 87 5.68 12.24 7.66
C LYS A 87 4.65 11.11 7.65
N ILE A 88 3.82 11.03 6.61
CA ILE A 88 2.73 10.07 6.48
C ILE A 88 3.16 8.86 5.65
N ARG A 89 3.67 9.11 4.43
CA ARG A 89 4.02 8.06 3.47
C ARG A 89 5.11 7.15 3.98
N GLY A 90 4.82 5.84 4.03
CA GLY A 90 5.74 4.79 4.47
C GLY A 90 6.09 4.82 5.97
N LYS A 91 5.58 5.77 6.76
CA LYS A 91 5.73 5.78 8.22
C LYS A 91 4.40 5.48 8.92
N GLU A 92 3.36 6.17 8.49
CA GLU A 92 2.02 6.01 9.05
C GLU A 92 1.14 5.19 8.11
N ILE A 93 1.25 5.45 6.79
CA ILE A 93 0.47 4.77 5.76
C ILE A 93 1.42 4.25 4.67
N SER A 94 1.40 2.95 4.41
CA SER A 94 2.11 2.30 3.28
C SER A 94 1.11 1.89 2.19
N LEU A 95 1.60 1.77 0.95
CA LEU A 95 0.80 1.36 -0.20
C LEU A 95 1.51 0.25 -0.98
N ILE A 96 0.80 -0.82 -1.23
CA ILE A 96 1.16 -1.84 -2.22
C ILE A 96 0.41 -1.49 -3.50
N PHE A 97 1.17 -1.13 -4.54
CA PHE A 97 0.63 -0.74 -5.85
C PHE A 97 0.18 -1.98 -6.64
N GLN A 98 -0.83 -1.80 -7.48
CA GLN A 98 -1.30 -2.80 -8.43
C GLN A 98 -0.21 -3.19 -9.44
N ASP A 99 0.54 -2.20 -9.96
CA ASP A 99 1.66 -2.42 -10.88
C ASP A 99 3.01 -2.34 -10.15
N PRO A 100 3.73 -3.48 -10.02
CA PRO A 100 5.03 -3.51 -9.35
C PRO A 100 6.12 -2.74 -10.10
N LEU A 101 5.98 -2.53 -11.41
CA LEU A 101 6.99 -1.80 -12.19
C LEU A 101 6.99 -0.31 -11.87
N SER A 102 5.84 0.24 -11.54
CA SER A 102 5.73 1.65 -11.13
C SER A 102 6.24 1.89 -9.69
N ALA A 103 6.33 0.84 -8.88
CA ALA A 103 6.74 0.93 -7.47
C ALA A 103 8.25 0.75 -7.28
N LEU A 104 8.95 0.02 -8.16
CA LEU A 104 10.36 -0.30 -8.03
C LEU A 104 11.25 0.65 -8.84
N ASN A 105 12.32 1.15 -8.22
CA ASN A 105 13.33 1.91 -8.93
C ASN A 105 14.20 0.97 -9.80
N PRO A 106 14.14 1.05 -11.14
CA PRO A 106 14.80 0.09 -12.03
C PRO A 106 16.33 0.10 -11.97
N ILE A 107 16.93 1.20 -11.53
CA ILE A 107 18.40 1.38 -11.45
C ILE A 107 18.94 1.17 -10.03
N MET A 108 18.12 0.72 -9.09
CA MET A 108 18.51 0.46 -7.70
C MET A 108 18.37 -1.03 -7.39
N LYS A 109 19.37 -1.61 -6.71
CA LYS A 109 19.33 -3.01 -6.26
C LYS A 109 18.15 -3.24 -5.30
N ILE A 110 17.54 -4.43 -5.38
CA ILE A 110 16.36 -4.78 -4.58
C ILE A 110 16.64 -4.69 -3.08
N GLY A 111 17.76 -5.25 -2.62
CA GLY A 111 18.13 -5.19 -1.22
C GLY A 111 18.24 -3.76 -0.69
N LYS A 112 18.77 -2.83 -1.50
CA LYS A 112 18.86 -1.42 -1.12
C LYS A 112 17.47 -0.78 -0.99
N GLN A 113 16.51 -1.10 -1.86
CA GLN A 113 15.16 -0.57 -1.80
C GLN A 113 14.42 -1.04 -0.54
N ILE A 114 14.59 -2.31 -0.15
CA ILE A 114 13.98 -2.84 1.09
C ILE A 114 14.67 -2.23 2.33
N THR A 115 16.01 -2.16 2.34
CA THR A 115 16.75 -1.65 3.50
C THR A 115 16.60 -0.15 3.69
N GLU A 116 16.28 0.61 2.66
CA GLU A 116 16.06 2.07 2.77
C GLU A 116 14.95 2.38 3.77
N ALA A 117 13.83 1.67 3.72
CA ALA A 117 12.73 1.83 4.68
C ALA A 117 13.20 1.49 6.11
N LEU A 118 13.93 0.40 6.29
CA LEU A 118 14.43 -0.06 7.59
C LEU A 118 15.44 0.89 8.22
N VAL A 119 16.36 1.43 7.42
CA VAL A 119 17.37 2.39 7.91
C VAL A 119 16.76 3.76 8.21
N LEU A 120 15.95 4.30 7.28
CA LEU A 120 15.40 5.66 7.41
C LEU A 120 14.25 5.76 8.41
N ARG A 121 13.48 4.69 8.59
CA ARG A 121 12.25 4.69 9.40
C ARG A 121 12.43 3.99 10.74
N GLU A 122 13.07 2.83 10.75
CA GLU A 122 13.26 2.01 11.95
C GLU A 122 14.63 2.26 12.60
N HIS A 123 15.45 3.16 12.04
CA HIS A 123 16.79 3.53 12.55
C HIS A 123 17.73 2.31 12.74
N MET A 124 17.55 1.26 11.95
CA MET A 124 18.39 0.07 11.99
C MET A 124 19.80 0.35 11.45
N THR A 125 20.79 -0.33 11.98
CA THR A 125 22.12 -0.38 11.37
C THR A 125 22.05 -1.04 9.99
N LYS A 126 23.03 -0.80 9.12
CA LYS A 126 23.06 -1.43 7.79
C LYS A 126 23.04 -2.96 7.85
N GLU A 127 23.71 -3.54 8.83
CA GLU A 127 23.77 -4.99 9.04
C GLU A 127 22.41 -5.55 9.49
N GLN A 128 21.79 -4.90 10.47
CA GLN A 128 20.44 -5.26 10.94
C GLN A 128 19.41 -5.14 9.82
N ALA A 129 19.46 -4.04 9.06
CA ALA A 129 18.56 -3.81 7.92
C ALA A 129 18.77 -4.87 6.81
N LYS A 130 20.01 -5.25 6.50
CA LYS A 130 20.30 -6.32 5.54
C LYS A 130 19.72 -7.65 5.99
N LYS A 131 19.97 -8.05 7.25
CA LYS A 131 19.41 -9.28 7.81
C LYS A 131 17.88 -9.28 7.73
N ARG A 132 17.24 -8.19 8.18
CA ARG A 132 15.79 -8.07 8.15
C ARG A 132 15.21 -8.07 6.73
N ALA A 133 15.89 -7.44 5.77
CA ALA A 133 15.49 -7.45 4.37
C ALA A 133 15.52 -8.87 3.77
N ILE A 134 16.54 -9.67 4.10
CA ILE A 134 16.64 -11.08 3.68
C ILE A 134 15.49 -11.89 4.26
N GLU A 135 15.20 -11.75 5.57
CA GLU A 135 14.05 -12.39 6.21
C GLU A 135 12.71 -12.02 5.52
N LEU A 136 12.51 -10.74 5.17
CA LEU A 136 11.33 -10.30 4.45
C LEU A 136 11.26 -10.89 3.04
N MET A 137 12.38 -10.99 2.34
CA MET A 137 12.43 -11.63 1.02
C MET A 137 12.08 -13.13 1.11
N GLU A 138 12.57 -13.84 2.12
CA GLU A 138 12.19 -15.24 2.39
C GLU A 138 10.70 -15.38 2.69
N MET A 139 10.17 -14.51 3.56
CA MET A 139 8.79 -14.48 3.96
C MET A 139 7.85 -14.38 2.76
N VAL A 140 8.15 -13.48 1.83
CA VAL A 140 7.38 -13.35 0.58
C VAL A 140 7.74 -14.39 -0.50
N GLY A 141 8.55 -15.39 -0.16
CA GLY A 141 8.88 -16.51 -1.03
C GLY A 141 9.86 -16.20 -2.18
N ILE A 142 10.77 -15.26 -2.02
CA ILE A 142 11.86 -15.04 -2.96
C ILE A 142 12.91 -16.14 -2.76
N PRO A 143 13.21 -16.99 -3.76
CA PRO A 143 14.21 -18.04 -3.61
C PRO A 143 15.60 -17.46 -3.60
N ARG A 144 16.51 -18.02 -2.77
CA ARG A 144 17.92 -17.58 -2.60
C ARG A 144 18.02 -16.06 -2.37
N PRO A 145 17.43 -15.54 -1.28
CA PRO A 145 17.28 -14.09 -1.07
C PRO A 145 18.64 -13.39 -0.91
N GLU A 146 19.65 -14.03 -0.33
CA GLU A 146 21.00 -13.46 -0.17
C GLU A 146 21.64 -13.12 -1.51
N GLU A 147 21.57 -14.01 -2.50
CA GLU A 147 22.09 -13.78 -3.84
C GLU A 147 21.28 -12.71 -4.56
N ARG A 148 19.96 -12.76 -4.41
CA ARG A 148 19.01 -11.86 -5.08
C ARG A 148 18.95 -10.47 -4.46
N PHE A 149 19.42 -10.31 -3.25
CA PHE A 149 19.53 -9.01 -2.58
C PHE A 149 20.34 -8.00 -3.41
N GLU A 150 21.37 -8.46 -4.12
CA GLU A 150 22.25 -7.62 -4.94
C GLU A 150 21.75 -7.45 -6.39
N GLN A 151 20.62 -8.04 -6.74
CA GLN A 151 20.04 -7.99 -8.09
C GLN A 151 19.15 -6.74 -8.30
N TYR A 152 18.92 -6.41 -9.56
CA TYR A 152 18.07 -5.29 -9.99
C TYR A 152 16.67 -5.79 -10.39
N PRO A 153 15.63 -4.90 -10.37
CA PRO A 153 14.25 -5.30 -10.67
C PRO A 153 14.06 -6.05 -11.99
N PHE A 154 14.82 -5.71 -13.04
CA PHE A 154 14.68 -6.35 -14.35
C PHE A 154 15.10 -7.82 -14.36
N GLN A 155 15.83 -8.29 -13.35
CA GLN A 155 16.27 -9.69 -13.19
C GLN A 155 15.20 -10.59 -12.55
N PHE A 156 14.02 -10.03 -12.21
CA PHE A 156 12.92 -10.72 -11.54
C PHE A 156 11.70 -10.84 -12.44
N SER A 157 10.96 -11.95 -12.31
CA SER A 157 9.65 -12.08 -12.96
C SER A 157 8.62 -11.10 -12.39
N GLY A 158 7.50 -10.89 -13.09
CA GLY A 158 6.42 -10.00 -12.63
C GLY A 158 5.93 -10.35 -11.22
N GLY A 159 5.61 -11.63 -10.98
CA GLY A 159 5.18 -12.10 -9.67
C GLY A 159 6.26 -11.96 -8.58
N MET A 160 7.54 -12.11 -8.90
CA MET A 160 8.63 -11.85 -7.94
C MET A 160 8.76 -10.36 -7.63
N ARG A 161 8.59 -9.46 -8.60
CA ARG A 161 8.57 -8.01 -8.37
C ARG A 161 7.42 -7.61 -7.45
N GLN A 162 6.23 -8.18 -7.66
CA GLN A 162 5.08 -7.94 -6.78
C GLN A 162 5.39 -8.36 -5.33
N ARG A 163 5.99 -9.54 -5.13
CA ARG A 163 6.41 -10.00 -3.81
C ARG A 163 7.46 -9.07 -3.16
N ILE A 164 8.36 -8.51 -3.96
CA ILE A 164 9.34 -7.54 -3.48
C ILE A 164 8.65 -6.24 -3.05
N VAL A 165 7.68 -5.72 -3.80
CA VAL A 165 6.90 -4.54 -3.40
C VAL A 165 6.18 -4.79 -2.07
N ILE A 166 5.65 -5.99 -1.88
CA ILE A 166 5.03 -6.38 -0.60
C ILE A 166 6.09 -6.40 0.51
N ALA A 167 7.28 -6.96 0.28
CA ALA A 167 8.37 -6.94 1.26
C ALA A 167 8.79 -5.51 1.65
N ILE A 168 8.85 -4.58 0.69
CA ILE A 168 9.12 -3.16 0.96
C ILE A 168 8.01 -2.53 1.82
N ALA A 169 6.74 -2.81 1.52
CA ALA A 169 5.62 -2.32 2.30
C ALA A 169 5.64 -2.86 3.74
N LEU A 170 5.98 -4.14 3.92
CA LEU A 170 6.13 -4.76 5.24
C LEU A 170 7.33 -4.21 6.02
N ALA A 171 8.41 -3.83 5.32
CA ALA A 171 9.59 -3.22 5.93
C ALA A 171 9.29 -1.83 6.53
N SER A 172 8.25 -1.16 6.07
CA SER A 172 7.92 0.20 6.52
C SER A 172 7.29 0.26 7.92
N ASN A 173 6.80 -0.86 8.45
CA ASN A 173 6.14 -0.96 9.77
C ASN A 173 5.05 0.11 9.98
N ALA A 174 4.30 0.44 8.93
CA ALA A 174 3.26 1.46 8.95
C ALA A 174 2.05 1.04 9.78
N ARG A 175 1.27 2.01 10.28
CA ARG A 175 0.02 1.74 11.03
C ARG A 175 -1.14 1.36 10.13
N ILE A 176 -1.16 1.88 8.91
CA ILE A 176 -2.13 1.51 7.87
C ILE A 176 -1.38 0.98 6.66
N MET A 177 -1.81 -0.16 6.15
CA MET A 177 -1.37 -0.70 4.87
C MET A 177 -2.53 -0.67 3.89
N ILE A 178 -2.34 0.00 2.77
CA ILE A 178 -3.29 -0.01 1.66
C ILE A 178 -2.78 -1.03 0.64
N CYS A 179 -3.60 -2.02 0.31
CA CYS A 179 -3.30 -3.07 -0.64
C CYS A 179 -4.20 -2.86 -1.88
N ASP A 180 -3.65 -2.26 -2.95
CA ASP A 180 -4.40 -2.03 -4.19
C ASP A 180 -4.14 -3.20 -5.16
N GLU A 181 -5.05 -4.19 -5.15
CA GLU A 181 -4.95 -5.44 -5.91
C GLU A 181 -3.58 -6.15 -5.76
N PRO A 182 -3.11 -6.42 -4.54
CA PRO A 182 -1.71 -6.78 -4.28
C PRO A 182 -1.32 -8.15 -4.82
N THR A 183 -2.26 -9.01 -5.16
CA THR A 183 -2.02 -10.41 -5.51
C THR A 183 -2.49 -10.78 -6.91
N THR A 184 -2.98 -9.84 -7.72
CA THR A 184 -3.55 -10.10 -9.06
C THR A 184 -2.56 -10.77 -10.02
N ALA A 185 -1.25 -10.53 -9.87
CA ALA A 185 -0.20 -11.11 -10.70
C ALA A 185 0.45 -12.38 -10.09
N LEU A 186 -0.14 -12.95 -9.04
CA LEU A 186 0.42 -14.08 -8.31
C LEU A 186 -0.38 -15.38 -8.55
N ASP A 187 0.31 -16.50 -8.51
CA ASP A 187 -0.35 -17.81 -8.45
C ASP A 187 -1.05 -18.02 -7.10
N VAL A 188 -2.09 -18.89 -7.10
CA VAL A 188 -2.98 -19.11 -5.94
C VAL A 188 -2.23 -19.52 -4.68
N THR A 189 -1.18 -20.32 -4.81
CA THR A 189 -0.42 -20.84 -3.66
C THR A 189 0.39 -19.72 -3.01
N ILE A 190 1.04 -18.90 -3.81
CA ILE A 190 1.81 -17.74 -3.32
C ILE A 190 0.86 -16.66 -2.79
N GLN A 191 -0.28 -16.44 -3.45
CA GLN A 191 -1.32 -15.53 -2.97
C GLN A 191 -1.75 -15.91 -1.54
N ALA A 192 -2.14 -17.16 -1.31
CA ALA A 192 -2.57 -17.65 0.00
C ALA A 192 -1.47 -17.39 1.06
N LYS A 193 -0.22 -17.75 0.77
CA LYS A 193 0.91 -17.52 1.67
C LYS A 193 1.06 -16.05 2.05
N ILE A 194 1.01 -15.13 1.08
CA ILE A 194 1.15 -13.70 1.33
C ILE A 194 0.00 -13.16 2.17
N LEU A 195 -1.23 -13.59 1.90
CA LEU A 195 -2.39 -13.17 2.67
C LEU A 195 -2.29 -13.63 4.13
N ASP A 196 -1.81 -14.85 4.37
CA ASP A 196 -1.58 -15.36 5.72
C ASP A 196 -0.48 -14.57 6.46
N GLU A 197 0.60 -14.21 5.77
CA GLU A 197 1.66 -13.35 6.34
C GLU A 197 1.14 -11.95 6.71
N ILE A 198 0.33 -11.34 5.84
CA ILE A 198 -0.30 -10.04 6.15
C ILE A 198 -1.19 -10.16 7.40
N LYS A 199 -1.98 -11.24 7.53
CA LYS A 199 -2.79 -11.51 8.74
C LYS A 199 -1.93 -11.66 9.99
N GLU A 200 -0.85 -12.39 9.90
CA GLU A 200 0.06 -12.59 11.03
C GLU A 200 0.68 -11.28 11.49
N ILE A 201 1.15 -10.45 10.54
CA ILE A 201 1.71 -9.13 10.83
C ILE A 201 0.62 -8.21 11.42
N LYS A 202 -0.58 -8.19 10.84
CA LYS A 202 -1.73 -7.46 11.37
C LYS A 202 -1.96 -7.80 12.86
N ARG A 203 -1.98 -9.09 13.18
CA ARG A 203 -2.20 -9.55 14.56
C ARG A 203 -1.08 -9.12 15.53
N LYS A 204 0.19 -9.19 15.07
CA LYS A 204 1.36 -8.85 15.90
C LYS A 204 1.53 -7.35 16.12
N GLN A 205 1.22 -6.54 15.13
CA GLN A 205 1.56 -5.11 15.10
C GLN A 205 0.34 -4.18 15.21
N LYS A 206 -0.88 -4.74 15.37
CA LYS A 206 -2.14 -3.97 15.32
C LYS A 206 -2.27 -3.15 14.03
N LEU A 207 -1.76 -3.70 12.92
CA LEU A 207 -1.82 -3.08 11.61
C LEU A 207 -3.28 -2.99 11.13
N SER A 208 -3.69 -1.82 10.67
CA SER A 208 -4.97 -1.62 9.98
C SER A 208 -4.77 -1.77 8.48
N VAL A 209 -5.71 -2.41 7.79
CA VAL A 209 -5.55 -2.72 6.36
C VAL A 209 -6.75 -2.21 5.56
N ILE A 210 -6.50 -1.50 4.47
CA ILE A 210 -7.48 -1.28 3.40
C ILE A 210 -7.12 -2.24 2.28
N PHE A 211 -7.99 -3.19 2.01
CA PHE A 211 -7.75 -4.22 1.01
C PHE A 211 -8.67 -4.01 -0.20
N ILE A 212 -8.09 -3.64 -1.33
CA ILE A 212 -8.82 -3.44 -2.59
C ILE A 212 -8.63 -4.67 -3.45
N THR A 213 -9.73 -5.28 -3.85
CA THR A 213 -9.74 -6.45 -4.73
C THR A 213 -11.09 -6.60 -5.44
N HIS A 214 -11.10 -7.34 -6.52
CA HIS A 214 -12.33 -7.84 -7.15
C HIS A 214 -12.59 -9.32 -6.83
N ASP A 215 -11.69 -9.98 -6.09
CA ASP A 215 -11.79 -11.38 -5.68
C ASP A 215 -12.53 -11.51 -4.35
N LEU A 216 -13.77 -11.98 -4.40
CA LEU A 216 -14.61 -12.19 -3.20
C LEU A 216 -14.07 -13.29 -2.28
N GLY A 217 -13.33 -14.27 -2.81
CA GLY A 217 -12.68 -15.30 -2.00
C GLY A 217 -11.59 -14.71 -1.10
N VAL A 218 -10.83 -13.75 -1.62
CA VAL A 218 -9.84 -12.99 -0.85
C VAL A 218 -10.53 -12.13 0.20
N VAL A 219 -11.64 -11.47 -0.14
CA VAL A 219 -12.42 -10.64 0.80
C VAL A 219 -12.91 -11.49 1.97
N ALA A 220 -13.56 -12.62 1.68
CA ALA A 220 -14.09 -13.53 2.71
C ALA A 220 -13.00 -14.05 3.67
N ASN A 221 -11.77 -14.13 3.20
CA ASN A 221 -10.62 -14.60 3.97
C ASN A 221 -9.95 -13.47 4.79
N MET A 222 -9.92 -12.24 4.28
CA MET A 222 -9.10 -11.14 4.83
C MET A 222 -9.89 -10.09 5.58
N ALA A 223 -11.13 -9.80 5.18
CA ALA A 223 -11.87 -8.64 5.63
C ALA A 223 -12.58 -8.89 6.97
N ASP A 224 -12.54 -7.86 7.80
CA ASP A 224 -13.43 -7.77 8.97
C ASP A 224 -14.75 -7.11 8.57
N ARG A 225 -14.71 -6.25 7.52
CA ARG A 225 -15.88 -5.54 6.97
C ARG A 225 -15.63 -5.13 5.52
#